data_ec63298dbae98be9b9f6acb936d037e5
#
_entry.id   ec63298dbae98be9b9f6acb936d037e5
#
_cell.length_a   1.000
_cell.length_b   1.000
_cell.length_c   1.000
_cell.angle_alpha   90.00
_cell.angle_beta   90.00
_cell.angle_gamma   90.00
#
_symmetry.space_group_name_H-M   'P 1'
#
loop_
_entity.id
_entity.type
_entity.pdbx_description
1 polymer ?
#
loop_
_entity_poly.entity_id
_entity_poly.type
_entity_poly.pdbx_seq_one_letter_code
_entity_poly.pdbx_strand_id
1 'polypeptide(L)'
;AHGTELLEIARQRQVNFQFEASVGGGIPIIRPLYRCLMGERILEITGILNGTTNYILTKMDKEGASFNGALKEAQDLGYAERNPEADVEGHDTCRKIAILTAMATKKEVNYQDIYTEGITKITDIDFKYAAKMGTSIKLFGSSRMEADQVFAWVAPVMIGREHPLYSVSDVYNGILVRGNMLGTTMYYGSGAGKLPTASAVVADIIEEAGHLDNHVSLGWSSEKLDIAPMEISCHKYFVRVSGPYEPKKQLIEQCFGSCQIMTLEGLNECALLTEKMSEKQFKEALFELEEKLGGMYQEVLQTIRAQL
;
A
#
# COMPACT_ATOMS: atom_id res chain seq x y z
N ALA A 1 -9.83 -0.74 15.37
CA ALA A 1 -10.57 -1.77 16.09
C ALA A 1 -11.90 -1.25 16.66
N HIS A 2 -11.93 -0.06 17.29
CA HIS A 2 -13.14 0.46 17.95
C HIS A 2 -13.80 1.66 17.23
N GLY A 3 -13.43 1.91 15.97
CA GLY A 3 -13.92 3.09 15.24
C GLY A 3 -15.44 3.14 15.11
N THR A 4 -16.06 2.05 14.71
CA THR A 4 -17.52 1.94 14.55
C THR A 4 -18.24 2.16 15.88
N GLU A 5 -17.78 1.55 16.96
CA GLU A 5 -18.32 1.71 18.32
C GLU A 5 -18.24 3.18 18.78
N LEU A 6 -17.07 3.83 18.60
CA LEU A 6 -16.87 5.23 18.98
C LEU A 6 -17.77 6.18 18.18
N LEU A 7 -17.89 5.97 16.88
CA LEU A 7 -18.77 6.75 16.01
C LEU A 7 -20.24 6.58 16.38
N GLU A 8 -20.66 5.37 16.74
CA GLU A 8 -22.01 5.09 17.19
C GLU A 8 -22.33 5.78 18.53
N ILE A 9 -21.39 5.72 19.50
CA ILE A 9 -21.53 6.43 20.78
C ILE A 9 -21.61 7.94 20.56
N ALA A 10 -20.73 8.50 19.70
CA ALA A 10 -20.75 9.92 19.38
C ALA A 10 -22.11 10.35 18.79
N ARG A 11 -22.64 9.57 17.85
CA ARG A 11 -23.95 9.81 17.25
C ARG A 11 -25.09 9.74 18.26
N GLN A 12 -25.11 8.72 19.12
CA GLN A 12 -26.14 8.56 20.16
C GLN A 12 -26.12 9.71 21.20
N ARG A 13 -24.91 10.20 21.50
CA ARG A 13 -24.71 11.31 22.44
C ARG A 13 -24.81 12.68 21.78
N GLN A 14 -24.98 12.75 20.46
CA GLN A 14 -24.96 13.97 19.65
C GLN A 14 -23.72 14.84 19.93
N VAL A 15 -22.57 14.19 20.09
CA VAL A 15 -21.28 14.86 20.22
C VAL A 15 -20.46 14.66 18.95
N ASN A 16 -19.68 15.66 18.60
CA ASN A 16 -18.78 15.59 17.46
C ASN A 16 -17.55 14.74 17.80
N PHE A 17 -17.07 13.99 16.83
CA PHE A 17 -15.90 13.14 16.98
C PHE A 17 -15.04 13.23 15.71
N GLN A 18 -13.95 13.97 15.81
CA GLN A 18 -12.99 14.16 14.71
C GLN A 18 -11.77 13.27 14.88
N PHE A 19 -11.14 12.89 13.78
CA PHE A 19 -9.99 11.97 13.79
C PHE A 19 -9.02 12.19 12.61
N GLU A 20 -8.82 13.45 12.18
CA GLU A 20 -7.93 13.80 11.04
C GLU A 20 -6.54 13.17 11.18
N ALA A 21 -5.96 13.26 12.39
CA ALA A 21 -4.61 12.77 12.65
C ALA A 21 -4.45 11.24 12.62
N SER A 22 -5.54 10.48 12.48
CA SER A 22 -5.49 9.01 12.47
C SER A 22 -4.92 8.42 11.18
N VAL A 23 -4.94 9.18 10.07
CA VAL A 23 -4.35 8.79 8.79
C VAL A 23 -3.59 9.96 8.19
N GLY A 24 -2.35 9.71 7.74
CA GLY A 24 -1.55 10.72 7.06
C GLY A 24 -0.95 11.80 7.97
N GLY A 25 -1.09 11.67 9.29
CA GLY A 25 -0.50 12.58 10.27
C GLY A 25 -0.92 14.03 10.05
N GLY A 26 -0.06 14.83 9.43
CA GLY A 26 -0.34 16.24 9.08
C GLY A 26 -0.99 16.42 7.72
N ILE A 27 -1.15 15.36 6.93
CA ILE A 27 -1.82 15.43 5.61
C ILE A 27 -3.33 15.47 5.83
N PRO A 28 -4.04 16.51 5.37
CA PRO A 28 -5.49 16.52 5.46
C PRO A 28 -6.08 15.52 4.45
N ILE A 29 -6.69 14.46 4.93
CA ILE A 29 -7.33 13.43 4.08
C ILE A 29 -8.73 13.05 4.55
N ILE A 30 -8.96 12.91 5.84
CA ILE A 30 -10.29 12.57 6.37
C ILE A 30 -11.27 13.69 6.03
N ARG A 31 -10.92 14.94 6.34
CA ARG A 31 -11.76 16.11 6.06
C ARG A 31 -12.04 16.31 4.57
N PRO A 32 -11.07 16.24 3.64
CA PRO A 32 -11.35 16.24 2.22
C PRO A 32 -12.32 15.16 1.76
N LEU A 33 -12.21 13.93 2.25
CA LEU A 33 -13.10 12.83 1.87
C LEU A 33 -14.56 13.09 2.25
N TYR A 34 -14.82 13.71 3.40
CA TYR A 34 -16.21 13.93 3.83
C TYR A 34 -16.78 15.33 3.51
N ARG A 35 -15.91 16.33 3.22
CA ARG A 35 -16.35 17.70 2.90
C ARG A 35 -16.14 18.07 1.45
N CYS A 36 -14.90 17.92 0.96
CA CYS A 36 -14.54 18.42 -0.36
C CYS A 36 -14.95 17.44 -1.48
N LEU A 37 -14.89 16.14 -1.21
CA LEU A 37 -15.17 15.09 -2.18
C LEU A 37 -16.54 14.42 -1.98
N MET A 38 -17.44 15.01 -1.19
CA MET A 38 -18.75 14.42 -0.92
C MET A 38 -19.66 14.32 -2.16
N GLY A 39 -19.39 15.09 -3.21
CA GLY A 39 -20.05 15.00 -4.50
C GLY A 39 -19.50 13.92 -5.43
N GLU A 40 -18.36 13.31 -5.05
CA GLU A 40 -17.69 12.29 -5.84
C GLU A 40 -18.12 10.87 -5.41
N ARG A 41 -18.23 9.97 -6.36
CA ARG A 41 -18.13 8.54 -6.09
C ARG A 41 -16.64 8.19 -6.14
N ILE A 42 -16.09 7.85 -4.97
CA ILE A 42 -14.69 7.42 -4.90
C ILE A 42 -14.55 6.08 -5.59
N LEU A 43 -13.62 5.98 -6.52
CA LEU A 43 -13.31 4.78 -7.29
C LEU A 43 -12.06 4.07 -6.77
N GLU A 44 -11.11 4.83 -6.23
CA GLU A 44 -9.86 4.27 -5.74
C GLU A 44 -9.20 5.22 -4.75
N ILE A 45 -8.59 4.64 -3.71
CA ILE A 45 -7.66 5.30 -2.81
C ILE A 45 -6.39 4.45 -2.78
N THR A 46 -5.26 5.03 -3.14
CA THR A 46 -3.95 4.35 -3.09
C THR A 46 -2.93 5.27 -2.43
N GLY A 47 -2.16 4.76 -1.48
CA GLY A 47 -1.23 5.63 -0.77
C GLY A 47 -0.02 4.93 -0.18
N ILE A 48 1.05 5.72 -0.04
CA ILE A 48 2.18 5.48 0.84
C ILE A 48 1.76 6.07 2.20
N LEU A 49 1.34 5.20 3.12
CA LEU A 49 0.68 5.59 4.37
C LEU A 49 1.56 5.45 5.61
N ASN A 50 2.78 4.95 5.45
CA ASN A 50 3.72 4.73 6.54
C ASN A 50 5.09 5.32 6.19
N GLY A 51 5.56 6.29 6.98
CA GLY A 51 6.81 7.00 6.75
C GLY A 51 8.06 6.13 7.00
N THR A 52 8.01 5.21 7.98
CA THR A 52 9.12 4.32 8.33
C THR A 52 9.45 3.38 7.16
N THR A 53 8.45 2.71 6.61
CA THR A 53 8.65 1.80 5.47
C THR A 53 9.08 2.54 4.22
N ASN A 54 8.51 3.73 3.97
CA ASN A 54 8.94 4.53 2.82
C ASN A 54 10.38 5.03 2.96
N TYR A 55 10.82 5.39 4.17
CA TYR A 55 12.21 5.72 4.45
C TYR A 55 13.15 4.55 4.16
N ILE A 56 12.84 3.36 4.70
CA ILE A 56 13.63 2.14 4.50
C ILE A 56 13.76 1.84 2.99
N LEU A 57 12.64 1.77 2.27
CA LEU A 57 12.64 1.52 0.82
C LEU A 57 13.38 2.61 0.04
N THR A 58 13.30 3.88 0.47
CA THR A 58 14.05 4.97 -0.16
C THR A 58 15.56 4.81 0.00
N LYS A 59 16.03 4.40 1.18
CA LYS A 59 17.46 4.13 1.43
C LYS A 59 17.96 2.94 0.62
N MET A 60 17.17 1.88 0.52
CA MET A 60 17.50 0.74 -0.33
C MET A 60 17.58 1.13 -1.82
N ASP A 61 16.64 1.94 -2.30
CA ASP A 61 16.57 2.40 -3.69
C ASP A 61 17.72 3.36 -4.06
N LYS A 62 17.92 4.41 -3.26
CA LYS A 62 18.85 5.50 -3.61
C LYS A 62 20.30 5.24 -3.21
N GLU A 63 20.52 4.54 -2.11
CA GLU A 63 21.84 4.34 -1.52
C GLU A 63 22.34 2.88 -1.61
N GLY A 64 21.49 1.96 -2.09
CA GLY A 64 21.82 0.54 -2.17
C GLY A 64 21.97 -0.11 -0.79
N ALA A 65 21.37 0.49 0.24
CA ALA A 65 21.44 -0.06 1.59
C ALA A 65 20.73 -1.41 1.68
N SER A 66 21.22 -2.31 2.54
CA SER A 66 20.47 -3.50 2.90
C SER A 66 19.24 -3.14 3.74
N PHE A 67 18.19 -3.98 3.74
CA PHE A 67 17.02 -3.79 4.59
C PHE A 67 17.39 -3.57 6.06
N ASN A 68 18.24 -4.43 6.62
CA ASN A 68 18.67 -4.33 8.01
C ASN A 68 19.47 -3.04 8.29
N GLY A 69 20.30 -2.59 7.34
CA GLY A 69 21.05 -1.35 7.44
C GLY A 69 20.13 -0.14 7.48
N ALA A 70 19.17 -0.06 6.54
CA ALA A 70 18.20 1.00 6.47
C ALA A 70 17.24 1.02 7.68
N LEU A 71 16.82 -0.15 8.17
CA LEU A 71 16.01 -0.26 9.39
C LEU A 71 16.77 0.24 10.62
N LYS A 72 18.03 -0.15 10.77
CA LYS A 72 18.87 0.32 11.88
C LYS A 72 19.03 1.83 11.86
N GLU A 73 19.29 2.41 10.70
CA GLU A 73 19.38 3.86 10.55
C GLU A 73 18.05 4.55 10.89
N ALA A 74 16.92 3.99 10.44
CA ALA A 74 15.58 4.50 10.79
C ALA A 74 15.33 4.49 12.30
N GLN A 75 15.81 3.45 13.02
CA GLN A 75 15.72 3.36 14.48
C GLN A 75 16.61 4.41 15.16
N ASP A 76 17.85 4.59 14.69
CA ASP A 76 18.80 5.54 15.26
C ASP A 76 18.32 7.00 15.07
N LEU A 77 17.60 7.28 13.99
CA LEU A 77 16.95 8.56 13.72
C LEU A 77 15.59 8.74 14.43
N GLY A 78 15.07 7.71 15.08
CA GLY A 78 13.77 7.76 15.75
C GLY A 78 12.56 7.66 14.82
N TYR A 79 12.74 7.23 13.58
CA TYR A 79 11.65 6.97 12.62
C TYR A 79 11.02 5.60 12.82
N ALA A 80 11.78 4.62 13.32
CA ALA A 80 11.29 3.30 13.67
C ALA A 80 11.44 3.05 15.18
N GLU A 81 10.46 2.39 15.76
CA GLU A 81 10.54 1.91 17.14
C GLU A 81 11.46 0.69 17.25
N ARG A 82 11.80 0.31 18.51
CA ARG A 82 12.61 -0.89 18.75
C ARG A 82 11.94 -2.18 18.23
N ASN A 83 10.61 -2.28 18.34
CA ASN A 83 9.82 -3.31 17.67
C ASN A 83 9.10 -2.68 16.47
N PRO A 84 9.65 -2.78 15.25
CA PRO A 84 9.12 -2.14 14.06
C PRO A 84 8.05 -2.99 13.33
N GLU A 85 7.64 -4.13 13.88
CA GLU A 85 6.78 -5.13 13.24
C GLU A 85 5.51 -4.51 12.64
N ALA A 86 4.84 -3.62 13.39
CA ALA A 86 3.63 -2.96 12.91
C ALA A 86 3.83 -2.14 11.63
N ASP A 87 5.04 -1.59 11.45
CA ASP A 87 5.43 -0.84 10.25
C ASP A 87 5.87 -1.79 9.14
N VAL A 88 6.92 -2.59 9.39
CA VAL A 88 7.60 -3.37 8.35
C VAL A 88 6.76 -4.52 7.79
N GLU A 89 5.82 -5.07 8.59
CA GLU A 89 4.86 -6.07 8.14
C GLU A 89 3.56 -5.46 7.54
N GLY A 90 3.48 -4.12 7.44
CA GLY A 90 2.39 -3.42 6.79
C GLY A 90 1.12 -3.24 7.63
N HIS A 91 1.12 -3.63 8.89
CA HIS A 91 -0.08 -3.57 9.75
C HIS A 91 -0.58 -2.15 10.02
N ASP A 92 0.31 -1.16 10.15
CA ASP A 92 -0.07 0.25 10.28
C ASP A 92 -0.74 0.75 8.99
N THR A 93 -0.15 0.45 7.83
CA THR A 93 -0.72 0.77 6.51
C THR A 93 -2.09 0.11 6.33
N CYS A 94 -2.25 -1.14 6.78
CA CYS A 94 -3.51 -1.89 6.73
C CYS A 94 -4.62 -1.20 7.54
N ARG A 95 -4.35 -0.78 8.75
CA ARG A 95 -5.32 -0.06 9.59
C ARG A 95 -5.72 1.29 8.98
N LYS A 96 -4.76 2.01 8.38
CA LYS A 96 -5.01 3.29 7.73
C LYS A 96 -5.84 3.15 6.46
N ILE A 97 -5.53 2.18 5.59
CA ILE A 97 -6.35 1.96 4.39
C ILE A 97 -7.76 1.45 4.75
N ALA A 98 -7.92 0.69 5.83
CA ALA A 98 -9.23 0.29 6.33
C ALA A 98 -10.08 1.52 6.72
N ILE A 99 -9.50 2.51 7.41
CA ILE A 99 -10.19 3.76 7.75
C ILE A 99 -10.60 4.52 6.48
N LEU A 100 -9.68 4.68 5.52
CA LEU A 100 -9.96 5.38 4.26
C LEU A 100 -11.04 4.67 3.44
N THR A 101 -11.01 3.34 3.40
CA THR A 101 -12.03 2.52 2.72
C THR A 101 -13.39 2.70 3.39
N ALA A 102 -13.45 2.65 4.73
CA ALA A 102 -14.67 2.87 5.48
C ALA A 102 -15.24 4.28 5.25
N MET A 103 -14.38 5.30 5.18
CA MET A 103 -14.78 6.67 4.85
C MET A 103 -15.38 6.79 3.44
N ALA A 104 -14.76 6.14 2.45
CA ALA A 104 -15.21 6.18 1.06
C ALA A 104 -16.52 5.41 0.83
N THR A 105 -16.67 4.26 1.48
CA THR A 105 -17.84 3.36 1.30
C THR A 105 -18.97 3.62 2.28
N LYS A 106 -18.72 4.39 3.34
CA LYS A 106 -19.65 4.63 4.47
C LYS A 106 -20.06 3.37 5.24
N LYS A 107 -19.26 2.30 5.12
CA LYS A 107 -19.48 1.00 5.77
C LYS A 107 -18.32 0.61 6.67
N GLU A 108 -18.57 -0.24 7.65
CA GLU A 108 -17.55 -0.79 8.53
C GLU A 108 -16.62 -1.74 7.76
N VAL A 109 -15.32 -1.53 7.89
CA VAL A 109 -14.28 -2.39 7.31
C VAL A 109 -13.57 -3.14 8.43
N ASN A 110 -13.60 -4.47 8.37
CA ASN A 110 -12.73 -5.27 9.21
C ASN A 110 -11.33 -5.33 8.58
N TYR A 111 -10.35 -4.69 9.22
CA TYR A 111 -8.97 -4.65 8.70
C TYR A 111 -8.31 -6.04 8.60
N GLN A 112 -8.81 -7.05 9.32
CA GLN A 112 -8.32 -8.42 9.25
C GLN A 112 -8.65 -9.12 7.92
N ASP A 113 -9.66 -8.63 7.20
CA ASP A 113 -10.05 -9.15 5.89
C ASP A 113 -9.22 -8.53 4.75
N ILE A 114 -8.36 -7.55 5.07
CA ILE A 114 -7.48 -6.88 4.11
C ILE A 114 -6.19 -7.70 3.96
N TYR A 115 -5.92 -8.18 2.73
CA TYR A 115 -4.65 -8.82 2.41
C TYR A 115 -3.49 -7.87 2.74
N THR A 116 -2.52 -8.36 3.53
CA THR A 116 -1.41 -7.53 3.99
C THR A 116 -0.09 -8.27 3.83
N GLU A 117 0.84 -7.64 3.11
CA GLU A 117 2.22 -8.08 2.89
C GLU A 117 3.17 -6.94 3.20
N GLY A 118 4.18 -7.20 4.05
CA GLY A 118 5.19 -6.24 4.47
C GLY A 118 6.36 -6.12 3.51
N ILE A 119 7.40 -5.40 3.95
CA ILE A 119 8.61 -5.12 3.15
C ILE A 119 9.82 -5.96 3.54
N THR A 120 9.71 -6.84 4.54
CA THR A 120 10.83 -7.60 5.10
C THR A 120 11.50 -8.55 4.13
N LYS A 121 10.80 -8.94 3.05
CA LYS A 121 11.33 -9.79 1.98
C LYS A 121 11.99 -9.02 0.83
N ILE A 122 11.90 -7.70 0.81
CA ILE A 122 12.50 -6.86 -0.24
C ILE A 122 14.01 -6.80 -0.04
N THR A 123 14.77 -6.98 -1.11
CA THR A 123 16.22 -7.01 -1.10
C THR A 123 16.82 -5.88 -1.97
N ASP A 124 18.11 -5.62 -1.79
CA ASP A 124 18.87 -4.69 -2.65
C ASP A 124 18.92 -5.14 -4.12
N ILE A 125 18.85 -6.45 -4.37
CA ILE A 125 18.81 -6.99 -5.74
C ILE A 125 17.50 -6.62 -6.44
N ASP A 126 16.38 -6.59 -5.73
CA ASP A 126 15.09 -6.16 -6.28
C ASP A 126 15.17 -4.72 -6.79
N PHE A 127 15.87 -3.84 -6.05
CA PHE A 127 16.10 -2.46 -6.48
C PHE A 127 17.06 -2.33 -7.66
N LYS A 128 18.03 -3.23 -7.81
CA LYS A 128 18.89 -3.27 -9.02
C LYS A 128 18.07 -3.60 -10.27
N TYR A 129 17.13 -4.53 -10.17
CA TYR A 129 16.18 -4.81 -11.25
C TYR A 129 15.21 -3.64 -11.48
N ALA A 130 14.67 -3.06 -10.40
CA ALA A 130 13.81 -1.90 -10.50
C ALA A 130 14.52 -0.74 -11.22
N ALA A 131 15.76 -0.44 -10.87
CA ALA A 131 16.56 0.59 -11.53
C ALA A 131 16.75 0.30 -13.04
N LYS A 132 17.03 -0.96 -13.40
CA LYS A 132 17.15 -1.38 -14.81
C LYS A 132 15.84 -1.18 -15.59
N MET A 133 14.71 -1.35 -14.93
CA MET A 133 13.37 -1.14 -15.50
C MET A 133 12.91 0.33 -15.48
N GLY A 134 13.67 1.23 -14.84
CA GLY A 134 13.23 2.61 -14.62
C GLY A 134 12.06 2.74 -13.64
N THR A 135 11.95 1.80 -12.71
CA THR A 135 10.88 1.70 -11.70
C THR A 135 11.43 1.92 -10.29
N SER A 136 10.55 1.98 -9.29
CA SER A 136 10.88 1.97 -7.87
C SER A 136 9.88 1.08 -7.12
N ILE A 137 10.25 0.61 -5.94
CA ILE A 137 9.39 -0.24 -5.10
C ILE A 137 8.86 0.60 -3.93
N LYS A 138 7.54 0.59 -3.74
CA LYS A 138 6.84 1.29 -2.65
C LYS A 138 5.91 0.34 -1.93
N LEU A 139 5.67 0.57 -0.63
CA LEU A 139 4.59 -0.12 0.08
C LEU A 139 3.30 0.65 -0.10
N PHE A 140 2.32 0.05 -0.78
CA PHE A 140 1.00 0.64 -0.98
C PHE A 140 -0.04 0.05 -0.02
N GLY A 141 -0.88 0.93 0.54
CA GLY A 141 -2.23 0.58 0.93
C GLY A 141 -3.17 1.02 -0.20
N SER A 142 -3.94 0.11 -0.74
CA SER A 142 -4.85 0.37 -1.86
C SER A 142 -6.25 -0.12 -1.54
N SER A 143 -7.24 0.68 -1.94
CA SER A 143 -8.66 0.34 -1.90
C SER A 143 -9.30 0.74 -3.22
N ARG A 144 -9.92 -0.20 -3.92
CA ARG A 144 -10.53 -0.01 -5.24
C ARG A 144 -11.97 -0.47 -5.23
N MET A 145 -12.88 0.42 -5.65
CA MET A 145 -14.31 0.20 -5.74
C MET A 145 -14.67 -0.07 -7.21
N GLU A 146 -14.95 -1.32 -7.56
CA GLU A 146 -15.31 -1.75 -8.92
C GLU A 146 -16.71 -2.37 -8.92
N ALA A 147 -17.65 -1.73 -9.61
CA ALA A 147 -19.05 -2.11 -9.63
C ALA A 147 -19.59 -2.33 -8.19
N ASP A 148 -19.91 -3.58 -7.84
CA ASP A 148 -20.43 -3.95 -6.52
C ASP A 148 -19.36 -4.58 -5.60
N GLN A 149 -18.09 -4.56 -6.02
CA GLN A 149 -16.98 -5.16 -5.27
C GLN A 149 -16.02 -4.09 -4.75
N VAL A 150 -15.47 -4.32 -3.57
CA VAL A 150 -14.41 -3.49 -3.00
C VAL A 150 -13.20 -4.37 -2.73
N PHE A 151 -12.10 -4.05 -3.37
CA PHE A 151 -10.80 -4.65 -3.14
C PHE A 151 -10.00 -3.76 -2.19
N ALA A 152 -9.42 -4.32 -1.15
CA ALA A 152 -8.48 -3.63 -0.29
C ALA A 152 -7.28 -4.52 0.01
N TRP A 153 -6.09 -3.97 -0.07
CA TRP A 153 -4.85 -4.71 0.16
C TRP A 153 -3.68 -3.80 0.53
N VAL A 154 -2.66 -4.39 1.13
CA VAL A 154 -1.36 -3.78 1.42
C VAL A 154 -0.28 -4.68 0.88
N ALA A 155 0.60 -4.16 0.04
CA ALA A 155 1.74 -4.91 -0.47
C ALA A 155 2.82 -3.98 -1.03
N PRO A 156 4.08 -4.46 -1.15
CA PRO A 156 5.08 -3.86 -2.00
C PRO A 156 4.63 -3.87 -3.47
N VAL A 157 4.82 -2.75 -4.15
CA VAL A 157 4.47 -2.59 -5.57
C VAL A 157 5.62 -1.92 -6.30
N MET A 158 5.99 -2.47 -7.46
CA MET A 158 6.91 -1.86 -8.41
C MET A 158 6.15 -0.90 -9.30
N ILE A 159 6.55 0.38 -9.33
CA ILE A 159 5.87 1.46 -10.05
C ILE A 159 6.81 2.17 -11.01
N GLY A 160 6.30 2.57 -12.17
CA GLY A 160 7.03 3.35 -13.16
C GLY A 160 7.11 4.84 -12.80
N ARG A 161 7.97 5.57 -13.53
CA ARG A 161 8.19 7.02 -13.32
C ARG A 161 6.95 7.88 -13.56
N GLU A 162 6.02 7.39 -14.35
CA GLU A 162 4.76 8.09 -14.65
C GLU A 162 3.74 8.02 -13.50
N HIS A 163 3.97 7.13 -12.53
CA HIS A 163 3.07 6.99 -11.39
C HIS A 163 3.25 8.19 -10.42
N PRO A 164 2.18 8.91 -10.01
CA PRO A 164 2.31 10.11 -9.18
C PRO A 164 3.05 9.89 -7.85
N LEU A 165 2.99 8.68 -7.27
CA LEU A 165 3.68 8.33 -6.03
C LEU A 165 5.15 7.95 -6.23
N TYR A 166 5.67 7.89 -7.46
CA TYR A 166 7.05 7.52 -7.73
C TYR A 166 8.06 8.41 -6.99
N SER A 167 7.84 9.71 -7.00
CA SER A 167 8.73 10.70 -6.37
C SER A 167 8.57 10.84 -4.87
N VAL A 168 7.56 10.19 -4.26
CA VAL A 168 7.37 10.24 -2.80
C VAL A 168 8.46 9.41 -2.12
N SER A 169 9.35 10.07 -1.39
CA SER A 169 10.56 9.49 -0.81
C SER A 169 10.72 9.85 0.66
N ASP A 170 11.67 9.23 1.31
CA ASP A 170 12.04 9.45 2.71
C ASP A 170 10.85 9.19 3.65
N VAL A 171 10.65 10.01 4.66
CA VAL A 171 9.56 9.88 5.64
C VAL A 171 8.21 10.44 5.15
N TYR A 172 8.17 10.96 3.91
CA TYR A 172 6.95 11.56 3.38
C TYR A 172 5.93 10.51 2.96
N ASN A 173 4.66 10.89 3.10
CA ASN A 173 3.52 10.11 2.65
C ASN A 173 2.85 10.78 1.45
N GLY A 174 2.14 9.98 0.66
CA GLY A 174 1.34 10.45 -0.46
C GLY A 174 0.10 9.61 -0.60
N ILE A 175 -1.04 10.24 -0.82
CA ILE A 175 -2.35 9.58 -0.93
C ILE A 175 -3.00 10.07 -2.21
N LEU A 176 -3.32 9.14 -3.11
CA LEU A 176 -4.11 9.39 -4.30
C LEU A 176 -5.57 9.03 -4.02
N VAL A 177 -6.47 9.91 -4.40
CA VAL A 177 -7.91 9.66 -4.38
C VAL A 177 -8.45 9.88 -5.78
N ARG A 178 -9.05 8.85 -6.37
CA ARG A 178 -9.65 8.90 -7.70
C ARG A 178 -11.18 8.91 -7.58
N GLY A 179 -11.77 10.01 -8.00
CA GLY A 179 -13.21 10.20 -8.11
C GLY A 179 -13.71 9.95 -9.55
N ASN A 180 -15.02 9.82 -9.69
CA ASN A 180 -15.64 9.56 -10.98
C ASN A 180 -15.75 10.79 -11.89
N MET A 181 -15.71 12.01 -11.34
CA MET A 181 -15.83 13.25 -12.11
C MET A 181 -14.57 14.10 -12.03
N LEU A 182 -13.99 14.25 -10.85
CA LEU A 182 -12.80 15.09 -10.64
C LEU A 182 -11.51 14.42 -11.16
N GLY A 183 -11.51 13.10 -11.34
CA GLY A 183 -10.30 12.34 -11.67
C GLY A 183 -9.45 12.09 -10.42
N THR A 184 -8.11 12.15 -10.57
CA THR A 184 -7.19 11.83 -9.49
C THR A 184 -6.69 13.10 -8.80
N THR A 185 -6.85 13.14 -7.49
CA THR A 185 -6.23 14.14 -6.60
C THR A 185 -5.12 13.50 -5.79
N MET A 186 -4.09 14.27 -5.46
CA MET A 186 -2.97 13.82 -4.63
C MET A 186 -2.84 14.68 -3.39
N TYR A 187 -2.69 14.04 -2.25
CA TYR A 187 -2.40 14.63 -0.95
C TYR A 187 -1.00 14.19 -0.53
N TYR A 188 -0.10 15.13 -0.30
CA TYR A 188 1.31 14.84 -0.03
C TYR A 188 1.80 15.67 1.15
N GLY A 189 2.63 15.09 2.00
CA GLY A 189 3.22 15.79 3.13
C GLY A 189 3.84 14.87 4.19
N SER A 190 3.98 15.41 5.39
CA SER A 190 4.51 14.66 6.54
C SER A 190 3.44 13.75 7.13
N GLY A 191 3.63 12.44 6.92
CA GLY A 191 2.70 11.40 7.39
C GLY A 191 2.75 11.11 8.88
N ALA A 192 3.75 11.65 9.59
CA ALA A 192 3.94 11.49 11.03
C ALA A 192 4.77 12.67 11.58
N GLY A 193 4.95 12.69 12.90
CA GLY A 193 5.77 13.67 13.61
C GLY A 193 4.97 14.58 14.54
N LYS A 194 5.63 15.08 15.57
CA LYS A 194 5.01 15.87 16.65
C LYS A 194 4.21 17.06 16.13
N LEU A 195 4.84 17.92 15.31
CA LEU A 195 4.19 19.13 14.81
C LEU A 195 3.11 18.86 13.75
N PRO A 196 3.32 18.00 12.74
CA PRO A 196 2.27 17.64 11.78
C PRO A 196 1.04 17.06 12.44
N THR A 197 1.20 16.10 13.37
CA THR A 197 0.08 15.48 14.10
C THR A 197 -0.65 16.51 14.99
N ALA A 198 0.11 17.36 15.71
CA ALA A 198 -0.50 18.41 16.51
C ALA A 198 -1.29 19.42 15.66
N SER A 199 -0.81 19.76 14.45
CA SER A 199 -1.52 20.65 13.52
C SER A 199 -2.89 20.05 13.12
N ALA A 200 -2.96 18.76 12.82
CA ALA A 200 -4.21 18.09 12.48
C ALA A 200 -5.18 18.06 13.67
N VAL A 201 -4.70 17.75 14.88
CA VAL A 201 -5.52 17.75 16.10
C VAL A 201 -6.04 19.17 16.42
N VAL A 202 -5.19 20.18 16.32
CA VAL A 202 -5.61 21.59 16.55
C VAL A 202 -6.65 22.02 15.51
N ALA A 203 -6.49 21.60 14.26
CA ALA A 203 -7.48 21.87 13.21
C ALA A 203 -8.85 21.24 13.53
N ASP A 204 -8.86 20.01 14.05
CA ASP A 204 -10.08 19.33 14.51
C ASP A 204 -10.72 20.11 15.68
N ILE A 205 -9.92 20.56 16.66
CA ILE A 205 -10.44 21.36 17.80
C ILE A 205 -11.05 22.69 17.31
N ILE A 206 -10.41 23.39 16.38
CA ILE A 206 -10.91 24.67 15.83
C ILE A 206 -12.22 24.44 15.06
N GLU A 207 -12.29 23.36 14.29
CA GLU A 207 -13.51 23.01 13.57
C GLU A 207 -14.66 22.72 14.53
N GLU A 208 -14.43 21.94 15.58
CA GLU A 208 -15.43 21.63 16.59
C GLU A 208 -15.88 22.88 17.37
N ALA A 209 -14.97 23.79 17.67
CA ALA A 209 -15.32 25.06 18.31
C ALA A 209 -16.28 25.91 17.45
N GLY A 210 -16.26 25.73 16.13
CA GLY A 210 -17.20 26.36 15.19
C GLY A 210 -18.56 25.66 15.09
N HIS A 211 -18.73 24.46 15.67
CA HIS A 211 -19.93 23.62 15.54
C HIS A 211 -20.51 23.20 16.91
N LEU A 212 -20.38 24.04 17.94
CA LEU A 212 -20.83 23.73 19.32
C LEU A 212 -22.31 23.39 19.42
N ASP A 213 -23.15 23.99 18.59
CA ASP A 213 -24.60 23.81 18.60
C ASP A 213 -25.11 22.82 17.52
N ASN A 214 -24.19 22.23 16.73
CA ASN A 214 -24.53 21.36 15.61
C ASN A 214 -23.77 20.06 15.67
N HIS A 215 -24.48 18.94 15.65
CA HIS A 215 -23.87 17.63 15.50
C HIS A 215 -23.61 17.32 14.01
N VAL A 216 -22.35 17.11 13.66
CA VAL A 216 -21.92 16.67 12.32
C VAL A 216 -21.55 15.19 12.41
N SER A 217 -22.38 14.32 11.85
CA SER A 217 -22.07 12.90 11.79
C SER A 217 -20.96 12.63 10.78
N LEU A 218 -19.79 12.30 11.28
CA LEU A 218 -18.62 11.93 10.50
C LEU A 218 -18.40 10.41 10.57
N GLY A 219 -17.85 9.83 9.50
CA GLY A 219 -17.38 8.45 9.46
C GLY A 219 -18.29 7.52 8.67
N TRP A 220 -18.57 6.37 9.22
CA TRP A 220 -19.28 5.26 8.57
C TRP A 220 -20.33 4.64 9.49
N SER A 221 -21.20 3.81 8.92
CA SER A 221 -22.22 3.05 9.65
C SER A 221 -21.67 1.71 10.17
N SER A 222 -22.47 1.01 10.98
CA SER A 222 -22.19 -0.37 11.43
C SER A 222 -22.51 -1.45 10.38
N GLU A 223 -22.97 -1.06 9.19
CA GLU A 223 -23.13 -1.99 8.07
C GLU A 223 -21.75 -2.48 7.63
N LYS A 224 -21.55 -3.79 7.66
CA LYS A 224 -20.28 -4.40 7.29
C LYS A 224 -20.06 -4.34 5.79
N LEU A 225 -18.82 -4.06 5.39
CA LEU A 225 -18.36 -4.15 4.03
C LEU A 225 -17.68 -5.49 3.82
N ASP A 226 -18.13 -6.24 2.82
CA ASP A 226 -17.43 -7.44 2.36
C ASP A 226 -16.27 -7.02 1.43
N ILE A 227 -15.05 -7.33 1.82
CA ILE A 227 -13.86 -7.14 0.99
C ILE A 227 -13.74 -8.31 0.02
N ALA A 228 -13.62 -8.00 -1.26
CA ALA A 228 -13.46 -9.00 -2.30
C ALA A 228 -12.15 -9.79 -2.12
N PRO A 229 -12.17 -11.11 -2.33
CA PRO A 229 -10.98 -11.94 -2.19
C PRO A 229 -9.84 -11.45 -3.09
N MET A 230 -8.59 -11.43 -2.55
CA MET A 230 -7.41 -11.00 -3.31
C MET A 230 -7.17 -11.87 -4.55
N GLU A 231 -7.58 -13.13 -4.51
CA GLU A 231 -7.42 -14.13 -5.57
C GLU A 231 -7.98 -13.69 -6.93
N ILE A 232 -9.04 -12.88 -6.94
CA ILE A 232 -9.64 -12.35 -8.17
C ILE A 232 -9.09 -10.99 -8.60
N SER A 233 -8.28 -10.34 -7.78
CA SER A 233 -7.61 -9.09 -8.14
C SER A 233 -6.53 -9.34 -9.19
N CYS A 234 -6.45 -8.47 -10.21
CA CYS A 234 -5.55 -8.66 -11.34
C CYS A 234 -4.38 -7.68 -11.30
N HIS A 235 -3.16 -8.22 -11.43
CA HIS A 235 -1.90 -7.46 -11.41
C HIS A 235 -0.93 -7.99 -12.47
N LYS A 236 0.08 -7.21 -12.82
CA LYS A 236 1.34 -7.74 -13.36
C LYS A 236 2.23 -8.15 -12.21
N TYR A 237 3.13 -9.08 -12.43
CA TYR A 237 4.05 -9.58 -11.40
C TYR A 237 5.48 -9.54 -11.91
N PHE A 238 6.36 -8.96 -11.11
CA PHE A 238 7.79 -9.13 -11.22
C PHE A 238 8.18 -10.36 -10.43
N VAL A 239 8.91 -11.29 -11.05
CA VAL A 239 9.34 -12.55 -10.43
C VAL A 239 10.83 -12.74 -10.69
N ARG A 240 11.60 -13.06 -9.64
CA ARG A 240 13.00 -13.46 -9.76
C ARG A 240 13.12 -14.96 -9.60
N VAL A 241 13.88 -15.58 -10.50
CA VAL A 241 14.09 -17.03 -10.56
C VAL A 241 15.60 -17.32 -10.56
N SER A 242 16.03 -18.25 -9.71
CA SER A 242 17.42 -18.72 -9.63
C SER A 242 17.91 -19.28 -10.97
N GLY A 243 19.19 -19.11 -11.27
CA GLY A 243 19.83 -19.64 -12.48
C GLY A 243 19.50 -18.89 -13.77
N PRO A 244 20.16 -19.26 -14.89
CA PRO A 244 20.04 -18.57 -16.17
C PRO A 244 18.68 -18.84 -16.82
N TYR A 245 18.23 -17.89 -17.64
CA TYR A 245 16.92 -17.96 -18.33
C TYR A 245 16.84 -19.04 -19.39
N GLU A 246 17.87 -19.16 -20.28
CA GLU A 246 17.79 -20.00 -21.47
C GLU A 246 17.40 -21.47 -21.20
N PRO A 247 17.91 -22.15 -20.17
CA PRO A 247 17.46 -23.51 -19.84
C PRO A 247 16.03 -23.59 -19.32
N LYS A 248 15.48 -22.47 -18.77
CA LYS A 248 14.17 -22.39 -18.15
C LYS A 248 13.12 -21.73 -19.05
N LYS A 249 13.54 -21.20 -20.20
CA LYS A 249 12.71 -20.42 -21.12
C LYS A 249 11.37 -21.09 -21.43
N GLN A 250 11.43 -22.31 -21.94
CA GLN A 250 10.24 -23.03 -22.37
C GLN A 250 9.27 -23.25 -21.20
N LEU A 251 9.79 -23.54 -20.03
CA LEU A 251 8.99 -23.75 -18.83
C LEU A 251 8.32 -22.46 -18.35
N ILE A 252 9.08 -21.35 -18.28
CA ILE A 252 8.55 -20.03 -17.89
C ILE A 252 7.45 -19.60 -18.86
N GLU A 253 7.66 -19.75 -20.18
CA GLU A 253 6.66 -19.42 -21.20
C GLU A 253 5.42 -20.32 -21.12
N GLN A 254 5.55 -21.58 -20.71
CA GLN A 254 4.42 -22.46 -20.47
C GLN A 254 3.58 -22.04 -19.25
N CYS A 255 4.22 -21.62 -18.14
CA CYS A 255 3.55 -21.25 -16.91
C CYS A 255 2.92 -19.85 -16.97
N PHE A 256 3.65 -18.86 -17.52
CA PHE A 256 3.25 -17.45 -17.46
C PHE A 256 2.87 -16.85 -18.82
N GLY A 257 3.04 -17.58 -19.91
CA GLY A 257 2.86 -17.04 -21.26
C GLY A 257 3.99 -16.09 -21.66
N SER A 258 3.65 -15.06 -22.44
CA SER A 258 4.60 -14.02 -22.84
C SER A 258 5.03 -13.18 -21.64
N CYS A 259 6.33 -13.07 -21.41
CA CYS A 259 6.92 -12.29 -20.32
C CYS A 259 8.06 -11.42 -20.84
N GLN A 260 8.24 -10.26 -20.23
CA GLN A 260 9.46 -9.47 -20.43
C GLN A 260 10.56 -10.02 -19.53
N ILE A 261 11.66 -10.50 -20.14
CA ILE A 261 12.77 -11.12 -19.41
C ILE A 261 13.89 -10.10 -19.18
N MET A 262 14.51 -10.20 -18.02
CA MET A 262 15.64 -9.36 -17.61
C MET A 262 16.67 -10.18 -16.86
N THR A 263 17.93 -9.81 -17.04
CA THR A 263 19.08 -10.37 -16.31
C THR A 263 19.96 -9.24 -15.82
N LEU A 264 20.68 -9.44 -14.73
CA LEU A 264 21.74 -8.54 -14.26
C LEU A 264 23.09 -9.21 -14.42
N GLU A 265 24.08 -8.45 -14.88
CA GLU A 265 25.45 -8.96 -15.03
C GLU A 265 26.03 -9.37 -13.67
N GLY A 266 26.69 -10.52 -13.65
CA GLY A 266 27.31 -11.07 -12.44
C GLY A 266 26.36 -11.81 -11.50
N LEU A 267 25.04 -11.88 -11.78
CA LEU A 267 24.09 -12.66 -11.01
C LEU A 267 23.69 -13.94 -11.76
N ASN A 268 23.65 -15.05 -11.03
CA ASN A 268 23.17 -16.33 -11.58
C ASN A 268 21.65 -16.45 -11.32
N GLU A 269 20.87 -15.54 -11.89
CA GLU A 269 19.41 -15.50 -11.82
C GLU A 269 18.85 -14.74 -13.01
N CYS A 270 17.55 -14.89 -13.25
CA CYS A 270 16.80 -14.07 -14.18
C CYS A 270 15.54 -13.51 -13.52
N ALA A 271 15.03 -12.42 -14.06
CA ALA A 271 13.75 -11.87 -13.66
C ALA A 271 12.80 -11.80 -14.84
N LEU A 272 11.51 -11.89 -14.56
CA LEU A 272 10.45 -11.76 -15.55
C LEU A 272 9.38 -10.79 -15.04
N LEU A 273 8.76 -10.08 -15.98
CA LEU A 273 7.55 -9.29 -15.76
C LEU A 273 6.43 -9.94 -16.57
N THR A 274 5.40 -10.39 -15.87
CA THR A 274 4.25 -11.06 -16.49
C THR A 274 3.31 -10.07 -17.18
N GLU A 275 2.44 -10.55 -18.04
CA GLU A 275 1.22 -9.85 -18.40
C GLU A 275 0.26 -9.81 -17.21
N LYS A 276 -0.80 -9.01 -17.33
CA LYS A 276 -1.80 -8.86 -16.27
C LYS A 276 -2.60 -10.15 -16.12
N MET A 277 -2.62 -10.72 -14.91
CA MET A 277 -3.36 -11.92 -14.55
C MET A 277 -3.93 -11.81 -13.14
N SER A 278 -4.91 -12.65 -12.78
CA SER A 278 -5.42 -12.70 -11.42
C SER A 278 -4.40 -13.29 -10.45
N GLU A 279 -4.50 -12.89 -9.18
CA GLU A 279 -3.64 -13.45 -8.11
C GLU A 279 -3.73 -14.98 -8.04
N LYS A 280 -4.92 -15.54 -8.30
CA LYS A 280 -5.13 -17.00 -8.36
C LYS A 280 -4.32 -17.61 -9.50
N GLN A 281 -4.46 -17.09 -10.72
CA GLN A 281 -3.71 -17.58 -11.89
C GLN A 281 -2.21 -17.46 -11.67
N PHE A 282 -1.77 -16.35 -11.07
CA PHE A 282 -0.37 -16.16 -10.74
C PHE A 282 0.16 -17.22 -9.76
N LYS A 283 -0.58 -17.48 -8.67
CA LYS A 283 -0.18 -18.51 -7.69
C LYS A 283 -0.15 -19.92 -8.28
N GLU A 284 -1.11 -20.24 -9.15
CA GLU A 284 -1.14 -21.52 -9.87
C GLU A 284 0.07 -21.67 -10.81
N ALA A 285 0.38 -20.63 -11.61
CA ALA A 285 1.53 -20.61 -12.49
C ALA A 285 2.87 -20.68 -11.72
N LEU A 286 2.95 -20.00 -10.60
CA LEU A 286 4.13 -20.00 -9.72
C LEU A 286 4.36 -21.37 -9.11
N PHE A 287 3.30 -22.01 -8.60
CA PHE A 287 3.35 -23.36 -8.06
C PHE A 287 3.79 -24.38 -9.13
N GLU A 288 3.23 -24.30 -10.33
CA GLU A 288 3.59 -25.15 -11.45
C GLU A 288 5.07 -24.98 -11.85
N LEU A 289 5.57 -23.72 -11.86
CA LEU A 289 6.96 -23.42 -12.12
C LEU A 289 7.90 -24.06 -11.08
N GLU A 290 7.60 -23.85 -9.78
CA GLU A 290 8.42 -24.42 -8.69
C GLU A 290 8.42 -25.95 -8.69
N GLU A 291 7.27 -26.59 -8.93
CA GLU A 291 7.16 -28.04 -8.98
C GLU A 291 8.02 -28.64 -10.12
N LYS A 292 7.95 -28.02 -11.31
CA LYS A 292 8.71 -28.48 -12.49
C LYS A 292 10.19 -28.13 -12.44
N LEU A 293 10.62 -27.12 -11.69
CA LEU A 293 12.03 -26.80 -11.47
C LEU A 293 12.73 -27.75 -10.50
N GLY A 294 11.99 -28.63 -9.84
CA GLY A 294 12.55 -29.76 -9.11
C GLY A 294 12.49 -29.70 -7.60
N GLY A 295 11.82 -28.71 -6.99
CA GLY A 295 11.37 -28.71 -5.58
C GLY A 295 12.42 -28.81 -4.47
N MET A 296 13.73 -28.97 -4.78
CA MET A 296 14.77 -29.15 -3.76
C MET A 296 15.36 -27.83 -3.21
N TYR A 297 15.19 -26.74 -3.92
CA TYR A 297 15.67 -25.41 -3.52
C TYR A 297 14.60 -24.39 -3.89
N GLN A 298 14.55 -23.29 -3.15
CA GLN A 298 13.69 -22.15 -3.46
C GLN A 298 14.16 -21.53 -4.78
N GLU A 299 13.58 -21.99 -5.88
CA GLU A 299 13.91 -21.52 -7.23
C GLU A 299 13.34 -20.12 -7.49
N VAL A 300 12.17 -19.81 -6.92
CA VAL A 300 11.61 -18.46 -6.94
C VAL A 300 12.17 -17.65 -5.77
N LEU A 301 12.94 -16.63 -6.11
CA LEU A 301 13.70 -15.81 -5.16
C LEU A 301 12.87 -14.61 -4.64
N GLN A 302 11.97 -14.08 -5.49
CA GLN A 302 11.15 -12.93 -5.16
C GLN A 302 9.92 -12.85 -6.07
N THR A 303 8.83 -12.29 -5.53
CA THR A 303 7.63 -11.90 -6.28
C THR A 303 7.15 -10.53 -5.80
N ILE A 304 6.92 -9.59 -6.72
CA ILE A 304 6.42 -8.24 -6.40
C ILE A 304 5.35 -7.87 -7.42
N ARG A 305 4.22 -7.32 -6.97
CA ARG A 305 3.20 -6.77 -7.87
C ARG A 305 3.73 -5.55 -8.60
N ALA A 306 3.29 -5.33 -9.84
CA ALA A 306 3.74 -4.21 -10.65
C ALA A 306 2.55 -3.42 -11.24
N GLN A 307 2.69 -2.10 -11.22
CA GLN A 307 1.81 -1.12 -11.87
C GLN A 307 2.65 -0.32 -12.87
N LEU A 308 2.73 -0.86 -14.10
CA LEU A 308 3.58 -0.37 -15.20
C LEU A 308 2.78 -0.23 -16.48
#